data_d5b5b93d2a58b6e28f19b2d49f80b29b
#
_entry.id   d5b5b93d2a58b6e28f19b2d49f80b29b
#
_cell.length_a   1.000
_cell.length_b   1.000
_cell.length_c   1.000
_cell.angle_alpha   90.00
_cell.angle_beta   90.00
_cell.angle_gamma   90.00
#
_symmetry.space_group_name_H-M   'P 1'
#
loop_
_entity.id
_entity.type
_entity.pdbx_description
1 polymer ?
#
loop_
_entity_poly.entity_id
_entity_poly.type
_entity_poly.pdbx_seq_one_letter_code
_entity_poly.pdbx_strand_id
1 'polypeptide(L)'
;MKKKLAALLLAAASAMVFTGCGSSDNQSKGSVDKKVQIEYWHVASESFGGATVKELVADFNAKHPNIQVVEKYNPDMYKGLTQNLQAAIASGKNPDVVQMGWSYLNYAAENLKYTDLQPMIEKQAPEDKNFLKENYLPNVLALAQTDDGKQIGIPYSISVPVLFYNPEIFTAAGLDPNNPPKTWKEVVSAAKQIKEKTGNMGFFMQEYADNWTQQAIIESNGGSMLK
;
A
#
# COMPACT_ATOMS: atom_id res chain seq x y z
N MET A 1 -48.35 42.92 22.19
CA MET A 1 -49.17 42.93 20.95
C MET A 1 -48.57 41.92 19.97
N LYS A 2 -49.30 40.84 19.72
CA LYS A 2 -49.60 40.22 18.40
C LYS A 2 -48.38 39.78 17.61
N LYS A 3 -48.15 38.51 17.19
CA LYS A 3 -49.03 37.40 16.76
C LYS A 3 -48.16 36.17 16.66
N LYS A 4 -48.36 35.05 17.17
CA LYS A 4 -49.08 33.84 16.73
C LYS A 4 -49.29 33.74 15.20
N LEU A 5 -48.81 32.65 14.64
CA LEU A 5 -49.13 31.87 13.45
C LEU A 5 -47.82 31.40 12.81
N ALA A 6 -47.55 30.21 12.41
CA ALA A 6 -48.42 29.08 12.15
C ALA A 6 -47.56 27.80 12.23
N ALA A 7 -47.93 26.92 13.07
CA ALA A 7 -47.70 25.50 12.89
C ALA A 7 -48.91 25.00 12.09
N LEU A 8 -48.69 24.42 10.94
CA LEU A 8 -49.54 23.38 10.34
C LEU A 8 -49.07 23.04 8.92
N LEU A 9 -49.20 21.75 8.62
CA LEU A 9 -49.10 21.11 7.31
C LEU A 9 -47.63 20.79 6.88
N LEU A 10 -47.21 19.54 6.84
CA LEU A 10 -47.76 18.46 6.04
C LEU A 10 -47.46 17.07 6.62
N ALA A 11 -48.46 16.44 7.17
CA ALA A 11 -48.54 14.98 7.19
C ALA A 11 -49.29 14.61 5.90
N ALA A 12 -48.57 14.12 4.91
CA ALA A 12 -49.16 13.45 3.76
C ALA A 12 -48.68 11.99 3.78
N ALA A 13 -49.54 11.16 4.30
CA ALA A 13 -49.50 9.74 4.18
C ALA A 13 -49.53 9.37 2.70
N SER A 14 -48.55 8.58 2.26
CA SER A 14 -48.67 7.80 1.05
C SER A 14 -48.54 6.33 1.42
N ALA A 15 -49.65 5.77 1.84
CA ALA A 15 -49.87 4.33 1.81
C ALA A 15 -49.90 3.90 0.32
N MET A 16 -48.90 3.20 -0.17
CA MET A 16 -49.01 2.42 -1.40
C MET A 16 -49.09 0.95 -1.05
N VAL A 17 -50.21 0.47 -1.42
CA VAL A 17 -50.79 -0.84 -1.33
C VAL A 17 -49.89 -1.90 -1.94
N PHE A 18 -49.57 -2.91 -1.13
CA PHE A 18 -49.13 -4.21 -1.63
C PHE A 18 -50.37 -4.99 -2.11
N THR A 19 -50.50 -5.15 -3.41
CA THR A 19 -51.34 -6.18 -3.98
C THR A 19 -50.59 -6.89 -5.09
N GLY A 20 -50.56 -8.18 -5.03
CA GLY A 20 -50.20 -9.00 -6.16
C GLY A 20 -49.47 -10.28 -5.82
N CYS A 21 -50.15 -11.26 -5.21
CA CYS A 21 -49.86 -12.64 -5.43
C CYS A 21 -50.17 -12.99 -6.89
N GLY A 22 -49.22 -13.56 -7.58
CA GLY A 22 -49.40 -14.18 -8.89
C GLY A 22 -48.33 -15.21 -9.10
N SER A 23 -48.62 -16.46 -8.74
CA SER A 23 -47.83 -17.60 -9.16
C SER A 23 -47.84 -17.69 -10.69
N SER A 24 -46.66 -17.73 -11.28
CA SER A 24 -46.47 -18.33 -12.61
C SER A 24 -45.03 -18.79 -12.72
N ASP A 25 -44.86 -20.08 -12.70
CA ASP A 25 -43.66 -20.75 -13.17
C ASP A 25 -43.26 -20.20 -14.53
N ASN A 26 -42.10 -19.57 -14.58
CA ASN A 26 -41.34 -19.45 -15.80
C ASN A 26 -39.85 -19.57 -15.49
N GLN A 27 -39.32 -20.73 -15.80
CA GLN A 27 -37.89 -20.96 -15.90
C GLN A 27 -37.29 -19.96 -16.87
N SER A 28 -36.72 -18.90 -16.36
CA SER A 28 -35.79 -18.06 -17.10
C SER A 28 -34.37 -18.45 -16.68
N LYS A 29 -33.78 -19.34 -17.45
CA LYS A 29 -32.33 -19.47 -17.56
C LYS A 29 -31.79 -18.10 -17.94
N GLY A 30 -30.98 -17.53 -17.04
CA GLY A 30 -30.30 -16.26 -17.24
C GLY A 30 -29.77 -15.74 -15.94
N SER A 31 -28.92 -16.49 -15.22
CA SER A 31 -28.00 -15.86 -14.29
C SER A 31 -27.05 -15.06 -15.16
N VAL A 32 -27.30 -13.77 -15.30
CA VAL A 32 -26.26 -12.81 -15.65
C VAL A 32 -25.26 -12.95 -14.51
N ASP A 33 -24.15 -13.64 -14.76
CA ASP A 33 -23.06 -13.75 -13.82
C ASP A 33 -22.69 -12.35 -13.38
N LYS A 34 -23.08 -11.98 -12.17
CA LYS A 34 -22.86 -10.66 -11.63
C LYS A 34 -21.35 -10.54 -11.42
N LYS A 35 -20.69 -9.76 -12.25
CA LYS A 35 -19.25 -9.51 -12.19
C LYS A 35 -18.91 -9.04 -10.78
N VAL A 36 -17.97 -9.72 -10.10
CA VAL A 36 -17.49 -9.33 -8.79
C VAL A 36 -16.56 -8.13 -8.95
N GLN A 37 -16.87 -7.03 -8.30
CA GLN A 37 -15.99 -5.86 -8.31
C GLN A 37 -15.07 -5.90 -7.08
N ILE A 38 -13.77 -5.65 -7.30
CA ILE A 38 -12.72 -5.56 -6.28
C ILE A 38 -12.13 -4.16 -6.35
N GLU A 39 -12.19 -3.41 -5.26
CA GLU A 39 -11.55 -2.10 -5.15
C GLU A 39 -10.12 -2.25 -4.63
N TYR A 40 -9.13 -1.81 -5.44
CA TYR A 40 -7.72 -1.84 -5.12
C TYR A 40 -7.16 -0.43 -4.91
N TRP A 41 -6.66 -0.13 -3.70
CA TRP A 41 -6.05 1.14 -3.37
C TRP A 41 -4.54 1.08 -3.42
N HIS A 42 -3.91 2.05 -4.09
CA HIS A 42 -2.47 2.12 -4.25
C HIS A 42 -1.94 3.57 -4.17
N VAL A 43 -0.61 3.72 -4.12
CA VAL A 43 0.08 5.01 -3.99
C VAL A 43 0.88 5.40 -5.24
N ALA A 44 0.78 4.61 -6.31
CA ALA A 44 1.51 4.86 -7.56
C ALA A 44 0.87 6.03 -8.33
N SER A 45 1.53 7.21 -8.30
CA SER A 45 1.15 8.36 -9.15
C SER A 45 1.50 8.10 -10.62
N GLU A 46 0.98 8.93 -11.54
CA GLU A 46 1.30 8.81 -12.99
C GLU A 46 2.82 8.82 -13.26
N SER A 47 3.57 9.66 -12.55
CA SER A 47 5.03 9.74 -12.67
C SER A 47 5.77 8.67 -11.87
N PHE A 48 5.08 7.86 -11.07
CA PHE A 48 5.65 6.87 -10.18
C PHE A 48 4.93 5.52 -10.28
N GLY A 49 4.90 4.96 -11.49
CA GLY A 49 4.38 3.63 -11.75
C GLY A 49 2.85 3.53 -11.93
N GLY A 50 2.09 4.64 -11.90
CA GLY A 50 0.64 4.61 -12.07
C GLY A 50 0.19 4.05 -13.41
N ALA A 51 0.88 4.39 -14.50
CA ALA A 51 0.60 3.81 -15.81
C ALA A 51 0.74 2.28 -15.80
N THR A 52 1.81 1.75 -15.19
CA THR A 52 2.03 0.31 -15.06
C THR A 52 0.94 -0.37 -14.23
N VAL A 53 0.48 0.26 -13.13
CA VAL A 53 -0.64 -0.28 -12.35
C VAL A 53 -1.91 -0.38 -13.19
N LYS A 54 -2.23 0.65 -13.98
CA LYS A 54 -3.38 0.62 -14.90
C LYS A 54 -3.29 -0.50 -15.93
N GLU A 55 -2.11 -0.70 -16.51
CA GLU A 55 -1.88 -1.80 -17.47
C GLU A 55 -2.06 -3.16 -16.80
N LEU A 56 -1.47 -3.37 -15.62
CA LEU A 56 -1.62 -4.63 -14.87
C LEU A 56 -3.08 -4.90 -14.50
N VAL A 57 -3.82 -3.89 -14.09
CA VAL A 57 -5.27 -4.02 -13.78
C VAL A 57 -6.07 -4.33 -15.05
N ALA A 58 -5.76 -3.69 -16.18
CA ALA A 58 -6.41 -3.96 -17.44
C ALA A 58 -6.16 -5.40 -17.90
N ASP A 59 -4.91 -5.87 -17.81
CA ASP A 59 -4.53 -7.25 -18.15
C ASP A 59 -5.22 -8.28 -17.24
N PHE A 60 -5.29 -8.01 -15.95
CA PHE A 60 -6.00 -8.86 -15.00
C PHE A 60 -7.48 -8.95 -15.37
N ASN A 61 -8.14 -7.81 -15.59
CA ASN A 61 -9.54 -7.74 -15.94
C ASN A 61 -9.86 -8.44 -17.26
N ALA A 62 -8.95 -8.40 -18.23
CA ALA A 62 -9.10 -9.10 -19.50
C ALA A 62 -9.03 -10.62 -19.35
N LYS A 63 -8.21 -11.11 -18.42
CA LYS A 63 -8.01 -12.54 -18.16
C LYS A 63 -9.09 -13.13 -17.23
N HIS A 64 -9.78 -12.30 -16.46
CA HIS A 64 -10.77 -12.70 -15.46
C HIS A 64 -12.13 -12.05 -15.73
N PRO A 65 -12.92 -12.54 -16.70
CA PRO A 65 -14.15 -11.89 -17.15
C PRO A 65 -15.21 -11.72 -16.05
N ASN A 66 -15.18 -12.56 -15.03
CA ASN A 66 -16.11 -12.53 -13.89
C ASN A 66 -15.66 -11.64 -12.73
N ILE A 67 -14.46 -11.06 -12.82
CA ILE A 67 -13.89 -10.18 -11.80
C ILE A 67 -13.57 -8.84 -12.45
N GLN A 68 -13.86 -7.75 -11.75
CA GLN A 68 -13.52 -6.40 -12.16
C GLN A 68 -12.72 -5.74 -11.05
N VAL A 69 -11.42 -5.62 -11.22
CA VAL A 69 -10.60 -4.77 -10.35
C VAL A 69 -10.77 -3.33 -10.78
N VAL A 70 -11.04 -2.46 -9.82
CA VAL A 70 -11.08 -0.99 -9.96
C VAL A 70 -9.97 -0.43 -9.10
N GLU A 71 -8.93 0.11 -9.74
CA GLU A 71 -7.82 0.71 -9.04
C GLU A 71 -8.16 2.13 -8.59
N LYS A 72 -7.61 2.54 -7.44
CA LYS A 72 -7.77 3.88 -6.88
C LYS A 72 -6.44 4.40 -6.36
N TYR A 73 -5.92 5.40 -7.04
CA TYR A 73 -4.76 6.12 -6.57
C TYR A 73 -5.06 6.95 -5.32
N ASN A 74 -4.19 6.88 -4.33
CA ASN A 74 -4.22 7.68 -3.12
C ASN A 74 -2.98 8.60 -3.07
N PRO A 75 -3.16 9.94 -3.05
CA PRO A 75 -2.06 10.88 -2.97
C PRO A 75 -1.40 10.86 -1.58
N ASP A 76 -0.23 11.53 -1.47
CA ASP A 76 0.56 11.65 -0.25
C ASP A 76 1.08 10.30 0.28
N MET A 77 1.41 9.40 -0.64
CA MET A 77 2.00 8.09 -0.39
C MET A 77 1.22 7.30 0.69
N TYR A 78 1.91 6.48 1.47
CA TYR A 78 1.28 5.61 2.46
C TYR A 78 0.62 6.35 3.62
N LYS A 79 1.06 7.57 3.93
CA LYS A 79 0.43 8.41 4.94
C LYS A 79 -0.99 8.82 4.51
N GLY A 80 -1.11 9.37 3.31
CA GLY A 80 -2.41 9.77 2.76
C GLY A 80 -3.33 8.57 2.55
N LEU A 81 -2.80 7.46 2.02
CA LEU A 81 -3.54 6.22 1.88
C LEU A 81 -4.09 5.72 3.22
N THR A 82 -3.26 5.67 4.27
CA THR A 82 -3.68 5.21 5.60
C THR A 82 -4.77 6.11 6.20
N GLN A 83 -4.66 7.43 6.06
CA GLN A 83 -5.70 8.37 6.51
C GLN A 83 -7.02 8.16 5.76
N ASN A 84 -6.96 7.99 4.43
CA ASN A 84 -8.14 7.71 3.61
C ASN A 84 -8.78 6.37 3.98
N LEU A 85 -7.95 5.35 4.26
CA LEU A 85 -8.41 4.04 4.70
C LEU A 85 -9.14 4.11 6.04
N GLN A 86 -8.60 4.83 7.02
CA GLN A 86 -9.26 5.05 8.32
C GLN A 86 -10.63 5.72 8.15
N ALA A 87 -10.71 6.75 7.31
CA ALA A 87 -11.97 7.45 7.02
C ALA A 87 -12.97 6.54 6.29
N ALA A 88 -12.51 5.72 5.37
CA ALA A 88 -13.34 4.74 4.65
C ALA A 88 -13.91 3.69 5.61
N ILE A 89 -13.06 3.11 6.46
CA ILE A 89 -13.47 2.14 7.50
C ILE A 89 -14.52 2.75 8.43
N ALA A 90 -14.30 3.98 8.90
CA ALA A 90 -15.24 4.67 9.77
C ALA A 90 -16.61 4.92 9.10
N SER A 91 -16.64 5.06 7.78
CA SER A 91 -17.87 5.22 6.99
C SER A 91 -18.49 3.91 6.48
N GLY A 92 -17.87 2.75 6.79
CA GLY A 92 -18.31 1.44 6.32
C GLY A 92 -18.07 1.17 4.84
N LYS A 93 -17.13 1.90 4.20
CA LYS A 93 -16.77 1.79 2.78
C LYS A 93 -15.33 1.29 2.63
N ASN A 94 -15.08 0.07 3.04
CA ASN A 94 -13.73 -0.50 2.99
C ASN A 94 -13.37 -0.90 1.57
N PRO A 95 -12.13 -0.63 1.10
CA PRO A 95 -11.60 -1.30 -0.08
C PRO A 95 -11.37 -2.79 0.19
N ASP A 96 -11.28 -3.58 -0.87
CA ASP A 96 -11.01 -5.02 -0.78
C ASP A 96 -9.52 -5.30 -0.65
N VAL A 97 -8.68 -4.55 -1.36
CA VAL A 97 -7.23 -4.69 -1.38
C VAL A 97 -6.56 -3.32 -1.24
N VAL A 98 -5.54 -3.25 -0.38
CA VAL A 98 -4.80 -2.02 -0.11
C VAL A 98 -3.30 -2.27 -0.19
N GLN A 99 -2.59 -1.44 -0.95
CA GLN A 99 -1.13 -1.38 -0.90
C GLN A 99 -0.69 -0.65 0.38
N MET A 100 -0.08 -1.38 1.31
CA MET A 100 0.33 -0.82 2.61
C MET A 100 1.85 -0.63 2.65
N GLY A 101 2.30 0.52 3.16
CA GLY A 101 3.72 0.72 3.47
C GLY A 101 4.13 -0.07 4.70
N TRP A 102 5.35 -0.63 4.69
CA TRP A 102 5.83 -1.48 5.77
C TRP A 102 5.80 -0.80 7.15
N SER A 103 6.07 0.50 7.23
CA SER A 103 6.00 1.28 8.47
C SER A 103 4.59 1.38 9.08
N TYR A 104 3.55 1.02 8.30
CA TYR A 104 2.16 1.01 8.73
C TYR A 104 1.61 -0.39 9.00
N LEU A 105 2.39 -1.45 8.76
CA LEU A 105 1.93 -2.84 8.91
C LEU A 105 1.60 -3.19 10.36
N ASN A 106 2.42 -2.78 11.33
CA ASN A 106 2.13 -3.00 12.75
C ASN A 106 0.84 -2.31 13.16
N TYR A 107 0.66 -1.04 12.74
CA TYR A 107 -0.60 -0.34 12.98
C TYR A 107 -1.80 -1.09 12.37
N ALA A 108 -1.65 -1.58 11.13
CA ALA A 108 -2.71 -2.33 10.46
C ALA A 108 -3.02 -3.65 11.20
N ALA A 109 -2.00 -4.38 11.62
CA ALA A 109 -2.15 -5.62 12.38
C ALA A 109 -2.90 -5.44 13.70
N GLU A 110 -2.65 -4.35 14.40
CA GLU A 110 -3.23 -4.08 15.72
C GLU A 110 -4.61 -3.41 15.66
N ASN A 111 -4.85 -2.57 14.64
CA ASN A 111 -6.00 -1.66 14.64
C ASN A 111 -6.99 -1.86 13.50
N LEU A 112 -6.64 -2.61 12.46
CA LEU A 112 -7.49 -2.84 11.31
C LEU A 112 -7.94 -4.29 11.23
N LYS A 113 -9.11 -4.50 10.62
CA LYS A 113 -9.54 -5.85 10.24
C LYS A 113 -8.83 -6.25 8.96
N TYR A 114 -8.19 -7.38 8.96
CA TYR A 114 -7.54 -7.98 7.81
C TYR A 114 -7.89 -9.47 7.70
N THR A 115 -7.59 -10.05 6.56
CA THR A 115 -7.68 -11.48 6.34
C THR A 115 -6.30 -12.10 6.50
N ASP A 116 -6.16 -13.15 7.31
CA ASP A 116 -4.97 -13.99 7.30
C ASP A 116 -4.93 -14.75 5.97
N LEU A 117 -3.91 -14.47 5.17
CA LEU A 117 -3.85 -14.94 3.78
C LEU A 117 -3.55 -16.42 3.67
N GLN A 118 -2.73 -17.00 4.54
CA GLN A 118 -2.34 -18.40 4.43
C GLN A 118 -3.54 -19.34 4.62
N PRO A 119 -4.34 -19.26 5.70
CA PRO A 119 -5.56 -20.07 5.83
C PRO A 119 -6.60 -19.80 4.75
N MET A 120 -6.65 -18.55 4.27
CA MET A 120 -7.56 -18.20 3.17
C MET A 120 -7.17 -18.91 1.88
N ILE A 121 -5.89 -18.90 1.51
CA ILE A 121 -5.38 -19.60 0.31
C ILE A 121 -5.66 -21.10 0.44
N GLU A 122 -5.29 -21.71 1.57
CA GLU A 122 -5.50 -23.13 1.81
C GLU A 122 -6.96 -23.57 1.67
N LYS A 123 -7.89 -22.70 2.05
CA LYS A 123 -9.33 -22.99 2.00
C LYS A 123 -9.95 -22.71 0.64
N GLN A 124 -9.58 -21.62 -0.01
CA GLN A 124 -10.23 -21.12 -1.22
C GLN A 124 -9.52 -21.54 -2.51
N ALA A 125 -8.22 -21.76 -2.43
CA ALA A 125 -7.37 -22.17 -3.56
C ALA A 125 -6.36 -23.24 -3.06
N PRO A 126 -6.82 -24.44 -2.69
CA PRO A 126 -5.96 -25.48 -2.10
C PRO A 126 -4.84 -25.94 -3.03
N GLU A 127 -4.98 -25.77 -4.34
CA GLU A 127 -3.93 -25.98 -5.34
C GLU A 127 -2.75 -25.01 -5.18
N ASP A 128 -3.02 -23.80 -4.68
CA ASP A 128 -2.03 -22.72 -4.45
C ASP A 128 -1.53 -22.65 -3.00
N LYS A 129 -1.84 -23.64 -2.17
CA LYS A 129 -1.49 -23.63 -0.72
C LYS A 129 -0.02 -23.35 -0.42
N ASN A 130 0.87 -23.70 -1.32
CA ASN A 130 2.31 -23.50 -1.21
C ASN A 130 2.80 -22.24 -1.93
N PHE A 131 1.93 -21.48 -2.59
CA PHE A 131 2.29 -20.37 -3.47
C PHE A 131 3.22 -19.36 -2.78
N LEU A 132 2.91 -18.94 -1.57
CA LEU A 132 3.74 -17.98 -0.83
C LEU A 132 5.13 -18.56 -0.55
N LYS A 133 5.20 -19.78 -0.07
CA LYS A 133 6.47 -20.47 0.25
C LYS A 133 7.34 -20.73 -0.97
N GLU A 134 6.75 -21.01 -2.12
CA GLU A 134 7.46 -21.35 -3.35
C GLU A 134 7.92 -20.11 -4.12
N ASN A 135 7.22 -18.98 -3.97
CA ASN A 135 7.47 -17.78 -4.77
C ASN A 135 8.14 -16.63 -4.02
N TYR A 136 8.25 -16.72 -2.69
CA TYR A 136 8.84 -15.65 -1.87
C TYR A 136 9.92 -16.19 -0.95
N LEU A 137 10.97 -15.41 -0.73
CA LEU A 137 11.97 -15.70 0.29
C LEU A 137 11.34 -15.58 1.68
N PRO A 138 11.66 -16.49 2.63
CA PRO A 138 11.05 -16.49 3.96
C PRO A 138 11.22 -15.17 4.72
N ASN A 139 12.40 -14.54 4.64
CA ASN A 139 12.68 -13.25 5.27
C ASN A 139 11.89 -12.09 4.65
N VAL A 140 11.48 -12.23 3.38
CA VAL A 140 10.64 -11.25 2.68
C VAL A 140 9.19 -11.41 3.11
N LEU A 141 8.67 -12.63 3.20
CA LEU A 141 7.33 -12.89 3.73
C LEU A 141 7.18 -12.40 5.17
N ALA A 142 8.22 -12.60 5.99
CA ALA A 142 8.23 -12.18 7.38
C ALA A 142 8.02 -10.66 7.57
N LEU A 143 8.34 -9.83 6.56
CA LEU A 143 8.07 -8.40 6.61
C LEU A 143 6.58 -8.04 6.67
N ALA A 144 5.71 -8.95 6.24
CA ALA A 144 4.26 -8.78 6.23
C ALA A 144 3.55 -9.83 7.11
N GLN A 145 4.23 -10.27 8.17
CA GLN A 145 3.67 -11.14 9.20
C GLN A 145 3.51 -10.38 10.51
N THR A 146 2.51 -10.79 11.30
CA THR A 146 2.36 -10.38 12.68
C THR A 146 3.30 -11.18 13.58
N ASP A 147 3.50 -10.75 14.83
CA ASP A 147 4.33 -11.45 15.82
C ASP A 147 3.81 -12.87 16.12
N ASP A 148 2.50 -13.10 15.98
CA ASP A 148 1.87 -14.42 16.11
C ASP A 148 1.85 -15.24 14.80
N GLY A 149 2.54 -14.77 13.76
CA GLY A 149 2.80 -15.50 12.53
C GLY A 149 1.71 -15.44 11.47
N LYS A 150 0.69 -14.57 11.61
CA LYS A 150 -0.33 -14.39 10.58
C LYS A 150 0.22 -13.61 9.39
N GLN A 151 -0.07 -14.05 8.18
CA GLN A 151 0.32 -13.38 6.95
C GLN A 151 -0.72 -12.32 6.58
N ILE A 152 -0.50 -11.06 6.94
CA ILE A 152 -1.44 -9.96 6.73
C ILE A 152 -1.34 -9.29 5.36
N GLY A 153 -0.29 -9.58 4.61
CA GLY A 153 -0.08 -9.05 3.27
C GLY A 153 0.89 -9.90 2.47
N ILE A 154 0.90 -9.66 1.16
CA ILE A 154 1.88 -10.23 0.24
C ILE A 154 2.85 -9.12 -0.15
N PRO A 155 4.17 -9.30 0.00
CA PRO A 155 5.15 -8.32 -0.41
C PRO A 155 5.03 -7.99 -1.90
N TYR A 156 4.81 -6.71 -2.21
CA TYR A 156 4.66 -6.22 -3.58
C TYR A 156 6.01 -5.75 -4.15
N SER A 157 6.75 -4.97 -3.37
CA SER A 157 8.07 -4.47 -3.73
C SER A 157 8.90 -4.23 -2.47
N ILE A 158 10.21 -4.34 -2.63
CA ILE A 158 11.16 -4.06 -1.56
C ILE A 158 12.16 -3.03 -2.06
N SER A 159 12.34 -1.98 -1.28
CA SER A 159 13.37 -0.98 -1.51
C SER A 159 14.41 -1.03 -0.40
N VAL A 160 15.65 -0.77 -0.75
CA VAL A 160 16.75 -0.63 0.21
C VAL A 160 17.45 0.70 -0.03
N PRO A 161 17.86 1.42 1.02
CA PRO A 161 18.70 2.59 0.86
C PRO A 161 20.05 2.18 0.28
N VAL A 162 20.54 2.96 -0.66
CA VAL A 162 21.86 2.77 -1.26
C VAL A 162 22.62 4.10 -1.29
N LEU A 163 23.94 4.02 -1.22
CA LEU A 163 24.82 5.17 -1.38
C LEU A 163 25.25 5.26 -2.85
N PHE A 164 24.80 6.29 -3.53
CA PHE A 164 25.32 6.67 -4.84
C PHE A 164 26.54 7.59 -4.68
N TYR A 165 27.53 7.43 -5.53
CA TYR A 165 28.66 8.33 -5.60
C TYR A 165 28.99 8.68 -7.06
N ASN A 166 29.61 9.84 -7.26
CA ASN A 166 30.07 10.27 -8.58
C ASN A 166 31.55 9.91 -8.74
N PRO A 167 31.92 8.98 -9.65
CA PRO A 167 33.29 8.56 -9.86
C PRO A 167 34.24 9.70 -10.29
N GLU A 168 33.76 10.68 -11.05
CA GLU A 168 34.56 11.84 -11.50
C GLU A 168 34.93 12.73 -10.33
N ILE A 169 33.98 13.01 -9.43
CA ILE A 169 34.22 13.79 -8.20
C ILE A 169 35.17 13.05 -7.27
N PHE A 170 35.05 11.73 -7.15
CA PHE A 170 35.99 10.89 -6.38
C PHE A 170 37.42 11.05 -6.92
N THR A 171 37.60 10.87 -8.22
CA THR A 171 38.91 11.03 -8.87
C THR A 171 39.47 12.45 -8.66
N ALA A 172 38.66 13.49 -8.86
CA ALA A 172 39.05 14.88 -8.65
C ALA A 172 39.43 15.19 -7.20
N ALA A 173 38.84 14.47 -6.25
CA ALA A 173 39.20 14.57 -4.84
C ALA A 173 40.42 13.73 -4.45
N GLY A 174 40.99 12.93 -5.37
CA GLY A 174 42.09 12.00 -5.09
C GLY A 174 41.64 10.72 -4.36
N LEU A 175 40.35 10.36 -4.52
CA LEU A 175 39.79 9.11 -4.02
C LEU A 175 39.77 8.08 -5.14
N ASP A 176 39.86 6.78 -4.79
CA ASP A 176 39.73 5.69 -5.76
C ASP A 176 38.26 5.36 -6.03
N PRO A 177 37.75 5.60 -7.26
CA PRO A 177 36.36 5.27 -7.58
C PRO A 177 36.06 3.76 -7.65
N ASN A 178 37.08 2.91 -7.69
CA ASN A 178 36.92 1.46 -7.67
C ASN A 178 36.85 0.88 -6.24
N ASN A 179 37.12 1.71 -5.24
CA ASN A 179 37.07 1.33 -3.82
C ASN A 179 36.21 2.32 -3.04
N PRO A 180 34.88 2.32 -3.23
CA PRO A 180 33.98 3.22 -2.52
C PRO A 180 33.94 2.92 -1.03
N PRO A 181 33.52 3.92 -0.19
CA PRO A 181 33.39 3.75 1.25
C PRO A 181 32.48 2.57 1.62
N LYS A 182 32.91 1.78 2.60
CA LYS A 182 32.18 0.61 3.12
C LYS A 182 31.61 0.82 4.52
N THR A 183 32.07 1.89 5.18
CA THR A 183 31.62 2.25 6.54
C THR A 183 31.24 3.73 6.62
N TRP A 184 30.39 4.07 7.56
CA TRP A 184 30.02 5.47 7.81
C TRP A 184 31.23 6.37 8.13
N LYS A 185 32.23 5.83 8.80
CA LYS A 185 33.50 6.55 9.07
C LYS A 185 34.22 6.89 7.77
N GLU A 186 34.28 5.97 6.82
CA GLU A 186 34.87 6.20 5.50
C GLU A 186 34.04 7.17 4.68
N VAL A 187 32.71 7.11 4.73
CA VAL A 187 31.80 8.07 4.08
C VAL A 187 32.09 9.49 4.58
N VAL A 188 32.21 9.69 5.91
CA VAL A 188 32.51 11.00 6.51
C VAL A 188 33.89 11.49 6.06
N SER A 189 34.90 10.60 6.02
CA SER A 189 36.25 10.94 5.57
C SER A 189 36.27 11.35 4.10
N ALA A 190 35.64 10.57 3.22
CA ALA A 190 35.52 10.88 1.80
C ALA A 190 34.75 12.19 1.56
N ALA A 191 33.66 12.42 2.28
CA ALA A 191 32.88 13.65 2.17
C ALA A 191 33.70 14.91 2.54
N LYS A 192 34.51 14.86 3.59
CA LYS A 192 35.44 15.95 3.96
C LYS A 192 36.46 16.19 2.87
N GLN A 193 37.10 15.13 2.36
CA GLN A 193 38.13 15.23 1.31
C GLN A 193 37.52 15.81 0.02
N ILE A 194 36.32 15.38 -0.39
CA ILE A 194 35.61 15.92 -1.55
C ILE A 194 35.39 17.43 -1.36
N LYS A 195 34.87 17.83 -0.19
CA LYS A 195 34.64 19.25 0.08
C LYS A 195 35.90 20.08 0.05
N GLU A 196 36.98 19.60 0.64
CA GLU A 196 38.28 20.30 0.71
C GLU A 196 38.96 20.41 -0.66
N LYS A 197 38.92 19.33 -1.45
CA LYS A 197 39.67 19.29 -2.72
C LYS A 197 38.91 19.84 -3.91
N THR A 198 37.58 19.75 -3.92
CA THR A 198 36.76 20.10 -5.09
C THR A 198 35.79 21.26 -4.82
N GLY A 199 35.54 21.62 -3.59
CA GLY A 199 34.50 22.59 -3.22
C GLY A 199 33.08 22.06 -3.33
N ASN A 200 32.90 20.86 -3.89
CA ASN A 200 31.57 20.23 -4.03
C ASN A 200 30.98 19.82 -2.68
N MET A 201 29.69 19.57 -2.67
CA MET A 201 29.02 18.93 -1.51
C MET A 201 29.57 17.51 -1.37
N GLY A 202 30.09 17.16 -0.21
CA GLY A 202 30.72 15.86 0.02
C GLY A 202 29.71 14.74 0.31
N PHE A 203 28.54 15.09 0.87
CA PHE A 203 27.49 14.13 1.20
C PHE A 203 26.14 14.82 1.22
N PHE A 204 25.13 14.12 0.73
CA PHE A 204 23.73 14.51 0.82
C PHE A 204 22.90 13.30 1.22
N MET A 205 22.01 13.49 2.17
CA MET A 205 21.06 12.48 2.58
C MET A 205 19.64 12.92 2.18
N GLN A 206 18.98 12.13 1.36
CA GLN A 206 17.58 12.37 1.04
C GLN A 206 16.72 11.85 2.19
N GLU A 207 15.81 12.69 2.66
CA GLU A 207 14.84 12.34 3.68
C GLU A 207 13.45 12.31 3.06
N TYR A 208 12.72 11.24 3.35
CA TYR A 208 11.30 11.10 3.03
C TYR A 208 10.46 11.17 4.30
N ALA A 209 9.17 11.46 4.13
CA ALA A 209 8.22 11.65 5.22
C ALA A 209 8.09 10.46 6.20
N ASP A 210 8.51 9.27 5.81
CA ASP A 210 8.39 8.03 6.60
C ASP A 210 9.67 7.70 7.40
N ASN A 211 10.62 8.60 7.52
CA ASN A 211 11.89 8.42 8.25
C ASN A 211 12.72 7.22 7.78
N TRP A 212 12.50 6.77 6.57
CA TRP A 212 13.09 5.53 6.02
C TRP A 212 14.61 5.56 5.96
N THR A 213 15.19 6.69 5.52
CA THR A 213 16.64 6.85 5.46
C THR A 213 17.25 6.97 6.85
N GLN A 214 16.58 7.66 7.78
CA GLN A 214 17.01 7.76 9.18
C GLN A 214 17.04 6.38 9.84
N GLN A 215 16.00 5.59 9.63
CA GLN A 215 15.95 4.23 10.15
C GLN A 215 17.10 3.38 9.63
N ALA A 216 17.37 3.41 8.32
CA ALA A 216 18.47 2.67 7.72
C ALA A 216 19.82 3.01 8.35
N ILE A 217 20.07 4.31 8.67
CA ILE A 217 21.29 4.74 9.34
C ILE A 217 21.36 4.23 10.78
N ILE A 218 20.26 4.34 11.53
CA ILE A 218 20.20 3.89 12.93
C ILE A 218 20.42 2.38 13.02
N GLU A 219 19.68 1.61 12.20
CA GLU A 219 19.75 0.15 12.23
C GLU A 219 21.06 -0.39 11.68
N SER A 220 21.66 0.24 10.66
CA SER A 220 22.98 -0.16 10.15
C SER A 220 24.12 0.09 11.16
N ASN A 221 23.89 0.90 12.18
CA ASN A 221 24.77 1.10 13.32
C ASN A 221 24.41 0.25 14.57
N GLY A 222 23.51 -0.71 14.44
CA GLY A 222 23.08 -1.59 15.52
C GLY A 222 22.05 -0.97 16.49
N GLY A 223 21.47 0.17 16.13
CA GLY A 223 20.36 0.77 16.85
C GLY A 223 19.01 0.23 16.44
N SER A 224 17.93 0.72 17.07
CA SER A 224 16.55 0.45 16.71
C SER A 224 15.73 1.73 16.82
N MET A 225 14.82 1.95 15.87
CA MET A 225 13.90 3.09 15.90
C MET A 225 12.73 2.86 16.86
N LEU A 226 12.29 1.63 16.98
CA LEU A 226 11.15 1.22 17.81
C LEU A 226 11.54 -0.04 18.60
N LYS A 227 10.99 -0.13 19.79
CA LYS A 227 11.01 -1.34 20.63
C LYS A 227 9.63 -1.94 20.68
#